data_39df6f62c7451eadac2683da69ff9bd9
#
_entry.id   39df6f62c7451eadac2683da69ff9bd9
#
_cell.length_a   1.000
_cell.length_b   1.000
_cell.length_c   1.000
_cell.angle_alpha   90.00
_cell.angle_beta   90.00
_cell.angle_gamma   90.00
#
_symmetry.space_group_name_H-M   'P 1'
#
loop_
_entity.id
_entity.type
_entity.pdbx_description
1 polymer ?
#
loop_
_entity_poly.entity_id
_entity_poly.type
_entity_poly.pdbx_seq_one_letter_code
_entity_poly.pdbx_strand_id
1 'polypeptide(L)'
;ARCASLAQYAGYDGVEVMGSEGYLINQFIAARTNRRLDEWGGSYENRIKFPLAIVNKIREKVGKEFIIIFRLSMLDLVQGGSSWEEVVLLAKELEKAGVTIINTGIGWHEARVPTIATMVPRGGFSWVTKKMMGEVKIPLITTNRINTPELGNQIIADGHADMVSMARPFLADPHFVNKAIADKADEINTCIACNQACLDHVFKRKIASCLVNPIACHETELIINKTDQPKKIVVVGAGPAGLAFATVAGERGHHVTLLDASNEVGGQFNIAKQIPGKEEFHETIRYFKKKLELSGVTIQLNTVANKDTLSDYDVIILSTGIQPRTPNIEGVEHSKVMSYIDVLKDKKEVGEKVAIIGAGGIGFDVAEYITHKGSSTALDTAAFLEEWGIDHQLNARGGIEGVVTEVPENPREVVMLQRKSSKVGAGLGKTTGWVHRISLRNKNVKMINGVEYTKIDDKGLHYKRKNKDHVLEVDNVIICAGQLSNNELFIPLKEMGKEVYLIGGADQALELDAKRAIDQGTRLAIKI
;
A
#
# COMPACT_ATOMS: atom_id res chain seq x y z
N ALA A 1 -22.72 -25.27 -5.56
CA ALA A 1 -22.90 -26.63 -5.05
C ALA A 1 -21.83 -27.59 -5.59
N ARG A 2 -21.65 -27.71 -6.93
CA ARG A 2 -20.63 -28.64 -7.51
C ARG A 2 -19.22 -28.37 -6.99
N CYS A 3 -18.78 -27.11 -6.95
CA CYS A 3 -17.46 -26.76 -6.40
C CYS A 3 -17.32 -27.19 -4.93
N ALA A 4 -18.35 -27.01 -4.11
CA ALA A 4 -18.32 -27.43 -2.71
C ALA A 4 -18.21 -28.98 -2.58
N SER A 5 -18.95 -29.75 -3.41
CA SER A 5 -18.81 -31.22 -3.43
C SER A 5 -17.41 -31.66 -3.88
N LEU A 6 -16.80 -30.96 -4.84
CA LEU A 6 -15.44 -31.25 -5.28
C LEU A 6 -14.40 -30.89 -4.19
N ALA A 7 -14.60 -29.79 -3.47
CA ALA A 7 -13.75 -29.41 -2.35
C ALA A 7 -13.82 -30.49 -1.23
N GLN A 8 -15.03 -30.92 -0.87
CA GLN A 8 -15.23 -31.99 0.11
C GLN A 8 -14.57 -33.30 -0.34
N TYR A 9 -14.74 -33.68 -1.61
CA TYR A 9 -14.10 -34.86 -2.19
C TYR A 9 -12.57 -34.77 -2.14
N ALA A 10 -12.02 -33.57 -2.34
CA ALA A 10 -10.58 -33.32 -2.26
C ALA A 10 -10.03 -33.22 -0.83
N GLY A 11 -10.87 -33.39 0.21
CA GLY A 11 -10.47 -33.40 1.61
C GLY A 11 -10.42 -32.02 2.27
N TYR A 12 -11.04 -31.00 1.70
CA TYR A 12 -11.23 -29.71 2.37
C TYR A 12 -12.32 -29.79 3.43
N ASP A 13 -12.17 -29.02 4.52
CA ASP A 13 -13.13 -28.97 5.63
C ASP A 13 -14.31 -28.03 5.35
N GLY A 14 -14.16 -27.11 4.40
CA GLY A 14 -15.20 -26.14 4.07
C GLY A 14 -14.95 -25.34 2.79
N VAL A 15 -15.91 -24.47 2.49
CA VAL A 15 -15.84 -23.49 1.37
C VAL A 15 -16.30 -22.13 1.83
N GLU A 16 -15.78 -21.07 1.21
CA GLU A 16 -16.31 -19.70 1.36
C GLU A 16 -17.14 -19.32 0.14
N VAL A 17 -18.37 -18.84 0.38
CA VAL A 17 -19.27 -18.30 -0.63
C VAL A 17 -19.11 -16.79 -0.68
N MET A 18 -18.69 -16.26 -1.84
CA MET A 18 -18.44 -14.83 -2.03
C MET A 18 -19.74 -14.06 -2.29
N GLY A 19 -20.31 -13.49 -1.24
CA GLY A 19 -21.53 -12.69 -1.27
C GLY A 19 -21.31 -11.18 -1.14
N SER A 20 -20.10 -10.68 -1.42
CA SER A 20 -19.71 -9.28 -1.16
C SER A 20 -18.96 -8.63 -2.32
N GLU A 21 -18.53 -7.38 -2.11
CA GLU A 21 -17.56 -6.61 -2.90
C GLU A 21 -18.02 -6.30 -4.35
N GLY A 22 -19.36 -6.34 -4.61
CA GLY A 22 -19.93 -6.04 -5.93
C GLY A 22 -19.90 -7.21 -6.91
N TYR A 23 -19.54 -8.43 -6.46
CA TYR A 23 -19.59 -9.63 -7.30
C TYR A 23 -21.02 -10.16 -7.49
N LEU A 24 -21.18 -11.19 -8.31
CA LEU A 24 -22.47 -11.68 -8.79
C LEU A 24 -23.54 -11.81 -7.71
N ILE A 25 -23.23 -12.46 -6.59
CA ILE A 25 -24.21 -12.66 -5.50
C ILE A 25 -24.60 -11.31 -4.88
N ASN A 26 -23.63 -10.44 -4.60
CA ASN A 26 -23.88 -9.12 -4.06
C ASN A 26 -24.69 -8.24 -5.04
N GLN A 27 -24.50 -8.41 -6.35
CA GLN A 27 -25.28 -7.71 -7.38
C GLN A 27 -26.75 -8.14 -7.40
N PHE A 28 -27.08 -9.38 -7.01
CA PHE A 28 -28.46 -9.80 -6.81
C PHE A 28 -29.07 -9.20 -5.54
N ILE A 29 -28.29 -9.05 -4.47
CA ILE A 29 -28.73 -8.54 -3.18
C ILE A 29 -29.03 -7.03 -3.27
N ALA A 30 -28.14 -6.25 -3.86
CA ALA A 30 -28.21 -4.78 -3.83
C ALA A 30 -29.22 -4.21 -4.84
N ALA A 31 -30.10 -3.30 -4.38
CA ALA A 31 -31.07 -2.61 -5.21
C ALA A 31 -30.41 -1.80 -6.36
N ARG A 32 -29.18 -1.30 -6.13
CA ARG A 32 -28.39 -0.58 -7.13
C ARG A 32 -28.25 -1.33 -8.45
N THR A 33 -28.07 -2.65 -8.39
CA THR A 33 -27.77 -3.50 -9.56
C THR A 33 -28.90 -4.44 -9.91
N ASN A 34 -29.65 -4.94 -8.94
CA ASN A 34 -30.77 -5.84 -9.18
C ASN A 34 -32.02 -5.05 -9.56
N ARG A 35 -32.25 -4.89 -10.86
CA ARG A 35 -33.42 -4.23 -11.44
C ARG A 35 -34.46 -5.20 -12.01
N ARG A 36 -34.41 -6.48 -11.59
CA ARG A 36 -35.35 -7.50 -12.03
C ARG A 36 -36.74 -7.25 -11.44
N LEU A 37 -37.76 -7.66 -12.18
CA LEU A 37 -39.17 -7.53 -11.80
C LEU A 37 -39.83 -8.90 -11.52
N ASP A 38 -39.05 -9.97 -11.59
CA ASP A 38 -39.49 -11.34 -11.30
C ASP A 38 -39.19 -11.72 -9.84
N GLU A 39 -39.37 -13.02 -9.52
CA GLU A 39 -39.19 -13.57 -8.18
C GLU A 39 -37.78 -13.42 -7.59
N TRP A 40 -36.78 -12.99 -8.39
CA TRP A 40 -35.38 -12.76 -8.00
C TRP A 40 -35.04 -11.28 -7.81
N GLY A 41 -36.02 -10.37 -7.94
CA GLY A 41 -35.81 -8.93 -7.86
C GLY A 41 -36.97 -8.19 -7.21
N GLY A 42 -36.91 -6.86 -7.21
CA GLY A 42 -37.89 -6.01 -6.54
C GLY A 42 -37.67 -5.93 -5.04
N SER A 43 -38.53 -6.59 -4.23
CA SER A 43 -38.40 -6.55 -2.76
C SER A 43 -37.11 -7.17 -2.26
N TYR A 44 -36.69 -6.84 -1.04
CA TYR A 44 -35.46 -7.39 -0.49
C TYR A 44 -35.52 -8.91 -0.31
N GLU A 45 -36.67 -9.41 0.13
CA GLU A 45 -36.94 -10.84 0.27
C GLU A 45 -36.73 -11.60 -1.05
N ASN A 46 -37.12 -11.00 -2.17
CA ASN A 46 -36.86 -11.59 -3.49
C ASN A 46 -35.38 -11.52 -3.85
N ARG A 47 -34.69 -10.39 -3.58
CA ARG A 47 -33.28 -10.22 -3.91
C ARG A 47 -32.35 -11.19 -3.15
N ILE A 48 -32.70 -11.56 -1.91
CA ILE A 48 -31.92 -12.52 -1.10
C ILE A 48 -32.21 -13.99 -1.42
N LYS A 49 -33.24 -14.31 -2.21
CA LYS A 49 -33.54 -15.71 -2.62
C LYS A 49 -32.33 -16.36 -3.31
N PHE A 50 -31.60 -15.61 -4.13
CA PHE A 50 -30.47 -16.17 -4.88
C PHE A 50 -29.33 -16.65 -3.97
N PRO A 51 -28.76 -15.84 -3.05
CA PRO A 51 -27.76 -16.32 -2.09
C PRO A 51 -28.28 -17.48 -1.22
N LEU A 52 -29.54 -17.44 -0.76
CA LEU A 52 -30.14 -18.49 0.06
C LEU A 52 -30.27 -19.80 -0.73
N ALA A 53 -30.71 -19.74 -1.99
CA ALA A 53 -30.81 -20.91 -2.87
C ALA A 53 -29.41 -21.56 -3.09
N ILE A 54 -28.35 -20.74 -3.23
CA ILE A 54 -26.98 -21.23 -3.36
C ILE A 54 -26.57 -21.97 -2.07
N VAL A 55 -26.76 -21.36 -0.91
CA VAL A 55 -26.37 -21.94 0.39
C VAL A 55 -27.15 -23.24 0.64
N ASN A 56 -28.48 -23.23 0.47
CA ASN A 56 -29.30 -24.42 0.61
C ASN A 56 -28.84 -25.57 -0.30
N LYS A 57 -28.51 -25.23 -1.56
CA LYS A 57 -28.04 -26.24 -2.54
C LYS A 57 -26.64 -26.76 -2.21
N ILE A 58 -25.77 -25.95 -1.61
CA ILE A 58 -24.48 -26.42 -1.10
C ILE A 58 -24.75 -27.37 0.08
N ARG A 59 -25.53 -26.93 1.07
CA ARG A 59 -25.83 -27.69 2.29
C ARG A 59 -26.46 -29.06 1.97
N GLU A 60 -27.39 -29.10 1.00
CA GLU A 60 -27.97 -30.36 0.49
C GLU A 60 -26.89 -31.33 -0.03
N LYS A 61 -25.85 -30.81 -0.69
CA LYS A 61 -24.81 -31.63 -1.33
C LYS A 61 -23.72 -32.11 -0.37
N VAL A 62 -23.33 -31.26 0.59
CA VAL A 62 -22.15 -31.54 1.44
C VAL A 62 -22.49 -32.00 2.86
N GLY A 63 -23.78 -32.03 3.22
CA GLY A 63 -24.24 -32.44 4.55
C GLY A 63 -24.05 -31.37 5.61
N LYS A 64 -24.29 -31.72 6.90
CA LYS A 64 -24.33 -30.75 8.01
C LYS A 64 -22.94 -30.39 8.56
N GLU A 65 -21.99 -31.30 8.48
CA GLU A 65 -20.67 -31.19 9.12
C GLU A 65 -19.68 -30.34 8.31
N PHE A 66 -19.90 -30.17 7.02
CA PHE A 66 -19.00 -29.41 6.14
C PHE A 66 -19.16 -27.90 6.41
N ILE A 67 -18.05 -27.19 6.63
CA ILE A 67 -18.04 -25.76 6.92
C ILE A 67 -18.49 -24.95 5.68
N ILE A 68 -19.47 -24.09 5.85
CA ILE A 68 -19.86 -23.09 4.85
C ILE A 68 -19.64 -21.71 5.46
N ILE A 69 -18.62 -21.01 4.98
CA ILE A 69 -18.41 -19.61 5.28
C ILE A 69 -19.15 -18.79 4.23
N PHE A 70 -19.87 -17.76 4.66
CA PHE A 70 -20.46 -16.79 3.74
C PHE A 70 -19.80 -15.43 3.94
N ARG A 71 -19.17 -14.89 2.89
CA ARG A 71 -18.62 -13.55 2.92
C ARG A 71 -19.75 -12.56 2.63
N LEU A 72 -20.27 -11.96 3.68
CA LEU A 72 -21.42 -11.04 3.64
C LEU A 72 -20.91 -9.60 3.46
N SER A 73 -21.45 -8.89 2.45
CA SER A 73 -21.24 -7.44 2.35
C SER A 73 -21.97 -6.74 3.48
N MET A 74 -21.25 -6.47 4.56
CA MET A 74 -21.83 -5.78 5.73
C MET A 74 -21.88 -4.27 5.52
N LEU A 75 -21.03 -3.73 4.64
CA LEU A 75 -20.97 -2.32 4.31
C LEU A 75 -20.57 -2.15 2.84
N ASP A 76 -21.49 -1.76 1.98
CA ASP A 76 -21.28 -1.72 0.53
C ASP A 76 -20.45 -0.51 0.08
N LEU A 77 -20.52 0.63 0.77
CA LEU A 77 -19.88 1.91 0.46
C LEU A 77 -20.22 2.44 -0.95
N VAL A 78 -21.43 2.17 -1.39
CA VAL A 78 -21.98 2.68 -2.65
C VAL A 78 -23.42 3.15 -2.45
N GLN A 79 -23.84 4.16 -3.22
CA GLN A 79 -25.23 4.61 -3.23
C GLN A 79 -26.15 3.49 -3.73
N GLY A 80 -27.32 3.32 -3.09
CA GLY A 80 -28.26 2.24 -3.40
C GLY A 80 -27.73 0.85 -3.01
N GLY A 81 -26.76 0.79 -2.12
CA GLY A 81 -26.31 -0.42 -1.44
C GLY A 81 -27.36 -0.94 -0.45
N SER A 82 -27.00 -1.93 0.37
CA SER A 82 -27.89 -2.49 1.40
C SER A 82 -28.01 -1.55 2.61
N SER A 83 -29.17 -1.51 3.25
CA SER A 83 -29.29 -0.90 4.58
C SER A 83 -28.79 -1.87 5.66
N TRP A 84 -28.56 -1.35 6.88
CA TRP A 84 -28.12 -2.21 7.98
C TRP A 84 -29.16 -3.28 8.35
N GLU A 85 -30.45 -2.92 8.36
CA GLU A 85 -31.55 -3.84 8.62
C GLU A 85 -31.60 -4.96 7.56
N GLU A 86 -31.38 -4.61 6.29
CA GLU A 86 -31.30 -5.59 5.20
C GLU A 86 -30.11 -6.55 5.42
N VAL A 87 -28.94 -6.05 5.83
CA VAL A 87 -27.76 -6.85 6.12
C VAL A 87 -28.01 -7.81 7.29
N VAL A 88 -28.60 -7.34 8.39
CA VAL A 88 -28.94 -8.15 9.56
C VAL A 88 -29.96 -9.22 9.19
N LEU A 89 -31.01 -8.88 8.42
CA LEU A 89 -31.99 -9.85 7.95
C LEU A 89 -31.33 -10.96 7.13
N LEU A 90 -30.46 -10.62 6.18
CA LEU A 90 -29.76 -11.62 5.38
C LEU A 90 -28.85 -12.50 6.24
N ALA A 91 -28.14 -11.92 7.20
CA ALA A 91 -27.28 -12.69 8.12
C ALA A 91 -28.08 -13.77 8.87
N LYS A 92 -29.26 -13.42 9.40
CA LYS A 92 -30.18 -14.35 10.09
C LYS A 92 -30.73 -15.43 9.15
N GLU A 93 -31.07 -15.07 7.92
CA GLU A 93 -31.54 -16.05 6.93
C GLU A 93 -30.45 -17.00 6.45
N LEU A 94 -29.19 -16.51 6.33
CA LEU A 94 -28.02 -17.33 6.01
C LEU A 94 -27.72 -18.33 7.14
N GLU A 95 -27.80 -17.92 8.40
CA GLU A 95 -27.68 -18.83 9.56
C GLU A 95 -28.75 -19.94 9.49
N LYS A 96 -30.03 -19.60 9.26
CA LYS A 96 -31.12 -20.57 9.10
C LYS A 96 -30.89 -21.51 7.91
N ALA A 97 -30.31 -21.02 6.82
CA ALA A 97 -29.97 -21.82 5.63
C ALA A 97 -28.80 -22.77 5.85
N GLY A 98 -28.11 -22.67 7.02
CA GLY A 98 -27.02 -23.55 7.41
C GLY A 98 -25.61 -23.06 7.09
N VAL A 99 -25.42 -21.75 6.96
CA VAL A 99 -24.08 -21.13 7.02
C VAL A 99 -23.51 -21.37 8.42
N THR A 100 -22.25 -21.71 8.51
CA THR A 100 -21.57 -22.02 9.78
C THR A 100 -20.75 -20.84 10.30
N ILE A 101 -20.28 -19.96 9.45
CA ILE A 101 -19.45 -18.78 9.80
C ILE A 101 -19.81 -17.66 8.82
N ILE A 102 -19.91 -16.43 9.31
CA ILE A 102 -20.00 -15.25 8.45
C ILE A 102 -18.67 -14.49 8.47
N ASN A 103 -18.10 -14.26 7.27
CA ASN A 103 -16.94 -13.41 7.09
C ASN A 103 -17.39 -12.02 6.60
N THR A 104 -16.81 -10.97 7.16
CA THR A 104 -17.17 -9.59 6.82
C THR A 104 -16.59 -9.17 5.47
N GLY A 105 -17.45 -8.65 4.59
CA GLY A 105 -17.05 -7.96 3.36
C GLY A 105 -17.27 -6.46 3.49
N ILE A 106 -16.31 -5.66 3.06
CA ILE A 106 -16.35 -4.19 3.16
C ILE A 106 -16.04 -3.56 1.81
N GLY A 107 -16.99 -2.79 1.31
CA GLY A 107 -16.87 -1.98 0.11
C GLY A 107 -16.91 -2.76 -1.20
N TRP A 108 -17.48 -2.14 -2.21
CA TRP A 108 -17.41 -2.65 -3.58
C TRP A 108 -16.11 -2.20 -4.27
N HIS A 109 -15.69 -2.90 -5.30
CA HIS A 109 -14.56 -2.47 -6.14
C HIS A 109 -14.81 -1.10 -6.81
N GLU A 110 -16.05 -0.74 -7.06
CA GLU A 110 -16.48 0.55 -7.62
C GLU A 110 -16.64 1.65 -6.57
N ALA A 111 -16.54 1.32 -5.28
CA ALA A 111 -16.63 2.31 -4.21
C ALA A 111 -15.56 3.40 -4.37
N ARG A 112 -15.93 4.61 -4.01
CA ARG A 112 -15.03 5.77 -4.00
C ARG A 112 -14.43 6.03 -2.62
N VAL A 113 -14.51 5.05 -1.75
CA VAL A 113 -13.95 5.01 -0.42
C VAL A 113 -12.87 3.92 -0.38
N PRO A 114 -11.64 4.21 0.05
CA PRO A 114 -10.61 3.17 0.19
C PRO A 114 -10.93 2.26 1.38
N THR A 115 -10.70 0.95 1.23
CA THR A 115 -11.00 -0.03 2.29
C THR A 115 -9.79 -0.89 2.67
N ILE A 116 -8.76 -0.93 1.82
CA ILE A 116 -7.62 -1.85 1.98
C ILE A 116 -6.25 -1.19 1.73
N ALA A 117 -6.22 0.08 1.33
CA ALA A 117 -4.98 0.79 1.02
C ALA A 117 -4.29 1.34 2.28
N THR A 118 -3.05 1.78 2.14
CA THR A 118 -2.22 2.21 3.28
C THR A 118 -2.79 3.39 4.07
N MET A 119 -3.59 4.27 3.41
CA MET A 119 -4.26 5.39 4.07
C MET A 119 -5.49 4.99 4.90
N VAL A 120 -5.92 3.73 4.86
CA VAL A 120 -6.99 3.21 5.72
C VAL A 120 -6.38 2.83 7.07
N PRO A 121 -6.96 3.23 8.19
CA PRO A 121 -6.47 2.85 9.52
C PRO A 121 -6.40 1.34 9.72
N ARG A 122 -5.47 0.90 10.55
CA ARG A 122 -5.39 -0.51 10.96
C ARG A 122 -6.67 -0.93 11.67
N GLY A 123 -7.26 -2.05 11.22
CA GLY A 123 -8.54 -2.54 11.75
C GLY A 123 -9.72 -1.59 11.56
N GLY A 124 -9.61 -0.59 10.68
CA GLY A 124 -10.53 0.54 10.53
C GLY A 124 -12.00 0.19 10.23
N PHE A 125 -12.28 -1.08 9.96
CA PHE A 125 -13.65 -1.56 9.71
C PHE A 125 -14.11 -2.67 10.68
N SER A 126 -13.32 -3.00 11.72
CA SER A 126 -13.69 -4.03 12.69
C SER A 126 -14.97 -3.69 13.48
N TRP A 127 -15.27 -2.41 13.65
CA TRP A 127 -16.49 -1.90 14.27
C TRP A 127 -17.78 -2.35 13.55
N VAL A 128 -17.72 -2.60 12.24
CA VAL A 128 -18.88 -3.09 11.46
C VAL A 128 -19.24 -4.50 11.90
N THR A 129 -18.23 -5.38 12.06
CA THR A 129 -18.45 -6.73 12.58
C THR A 129 -18.94 -6.69 14.02
N LYS A 130 -18.41 -5.78 14.85
CA LYS A 130 -18.87 -5.58 16.24
C LYS A 130 -20.37 -5.28 16.30
N LYS A 131 -20.89 -4.47 15.38
CA LYS A 131 -22.34 -4.19 15.33
C LYS A 131 -23.18 -5.41 14.94
N MET A 132 -22.59 -6.41 14.27
CA MET A 132 -23.25 -7.68 13.95
C MET A 132 -23.20 -8.69 15.10
N MET A 133 -22.26 -8.53 16.05
CA MET A 133 -22.14 -9.42 17.19
C MET A 133 -23.44 -9.47 18.01
N GLY A 134 -23.93 -10.67 18.24
CA GLY A 134 -25.19 -10.92 18.95
C GLY A 134 -26.45 -10.93 18.06
N GLU A 135 -26.39 -10.47 16.81
CA GLU A 135 -27.51 -10.57 15.86
C GLU A 135 -27.68 -12.00 15.31
N VAL A 136 -26.61 -12.75 15.22
CA VAL A 136 -26.55 -14.18 14.86
C VAL A 136 -25.81 -14.97 15.93
N LYS A 137 -25.99 -16.30 15.96
CA LYS A 137 -25.33 -17.20 16.93
C LYS A 137 -24.08 -17.86 16.38
N ILE A 138 -23.90 -17.85 15.07
CA ILE A 138 -22.71 -18.40 14.41
C ILE A 138 -21.54 -17.43 14.51
N PRO A 139 -20.28 -17.94 14.52
CA PRO A 139 -19.08 -17.12 14.62
C PRO A 139 -18.97 -16.08 13.49
N LEU A 140 -18.40 -14.93 13.82
CA LEU A 140 -18.13 -13.82 12.90
C LEU A 140 -16.64 -13.61 12.72
N ILE A 141 -16.22 -13.44 11.47
CA ILE A 141 -14.85 -13.09 11.10
C ILE A 141 -14.81 -11.62 10.67
N THR A 142 -13.86 -10.85 11.20
CA THR A 142 -13.58 -9.49 10.69
C THR A 142 -12.34 -9.46 9.82
N THR A 143 -12.25 -8.46 8.95
CA THR A 143 -11.18 -8.29 7.96
C THR A 143 -10.86 -6.81 7.76
N ASN A 144 -10.03 -6.50 6.78
CA ASN A 144 -9.54 -5.20 6.36
C ASN A 144 -8.52 -4.54 7.28
N ARG A 145 -7.31 -4.37 6.76
CA ARG A 145 -6.20 -3.66 7.43
C ARG A 145 -5.77 -4.26 8.78
N ILE A 146 -5.93 -5.55 8.96
CA ILE A 146 -5.35 -6.30 10.09
C ILE A 146 -4.02 -6.86 9.61
N ASN A 147 -2.90 -6.40 10.18
CA ASN A 147 -1.56 -6.70 9.68
C ASN A 147 -0.51 -6.95 10.78
N THR A 148 -0.91 -6.98 12.03
CA THR A 148 -0.05 -7.37 13.17
C THR A 148 -0.79 -8.31 14.13
N PRO A 149 -0.08 -9.18 14.88
CA PRO A 149 -0.69 -10.09 15.87
C PRO A 149 -1.39 -9.32 16.99
N GLU A 150 -0.78 -8.23 17.46
CA GLU A 150 -1.31 -7.40 18.56
C GLU A 150 -2.67 -6.84 18.18
N LEU A 151 -2.81 -6.32 16.97
CA LEU A 151 -4.09 -5.79 16.47
C LEU A 151 -5.14 -6.92 16.39
N GLY A 152 -4.76 -8.09 15.87
CA GLY A 152 -5.67 -9.24 15.79
C GLY A 152 -6.18 -9.65 17.17
N ASN A 153 -5.28 -9.76 18.15
CA ASN A 153 -5.62 -10.08 19.53
C ASN A 153 -6.50 -9.00 20.18
N GLN A 154 -6.19 -7.72 19.95
CA GLN A 154 -6.97 -6.59 20.48
C GLN A 154 -8.42 -6.60 19.96
N ILE A 155 -8.60 -6.82 18.66
CA ILE A 155 -9.92 -6.88 18.03
C ILE A 155 -10.79 -7.98 18.67
N ILE A 156 -10.21 -9.15 18.94
CA ILE A 156 -10.92 -10.27 19.60
C ILE A 156 -11.18 -9.93 21.06
N ALA A 157 -10.20 -9.41 21.77
CA ALA A 157 -10.34 -9.04 23.20
C ALA A 157 -11.42 -7.97 23.43
N ASP A 158 -11.55 -7.02 22.48
CA ASP A 158 -12.57 -5.96 22.52
C ASP A 158 -13.97 -6.44 22.08
N GLY A 159 -14.10 -7.72 21.74
CA GLY A 159 -15.36 -8.32 21.29
C GLY A 159 -15.87 -7.78 19.96
N HIS A 160 -14.96 -7.40 19.05
CA HIS A 160 -15.36 -6.96 17.72
C HIS A 160 -15.70 -8.12 16.79
N ALA A 161 -15.11 -9.29 17.00
CA ALA A 161 -15.35 -10.51 16.24
C ALA A 161 -14.84 -11.73 17.02
N ASP A 162 -15.25 -12.93 16.60
CA ASP A 162 -14.74 -14.20 17.13
C ASP A 162 -13.39 -14.58 16.51
N MET A 163 -13.13 -14.14 15.28
CA MET A 163 -11.94 -14.44 14.50
C MET A 163 -11.54 -13.24 13.62
N VAL A 164 -10.27 -13.24 13.20
CA VAL A 164 -9.76 -12.28 12.20
C VAL A 164 -9.30 -13.00 10.94
N SER A 165 -9.47 -12.39 9.77
CA SER A 165 -8.93 -12.90 8.52
C SER A 165 -7.97 -11.91 7.85
N MET A 166 -6.89 -12.47 7.30
CA MET A 166 -5.83 -11.74 6.63
C MET A 166 -5.45 -12.46 5.34
N ALA A 167 -5.15 -11.73 4.26
CA ALA A 167 -4.62 -12.31 3.03
C ALA A 167 -3.21 -11.77 2.72
N ARG A 168 -3.08 -10.47 2.49
CA ARG A 168 -1.81 -9.83 2.15
C ARG A 168 -0.71 -9.92 3.21
N PRO A 169 -1.01 -9.95 4.53
CA PRO A 169 0.01 -10.22 5.54
C PRO A 169 0.75 -11.54 5.34
N PHE A 170 0.08 -12.60 4.86
CA PHE A 170 0.72 -13.88 4.54
C PHE A 170 1.55 -13.86 3.25
N LEU A 171 1.30 -12.94 2.33
CA LEU A 171 2.22 -12.67 1.22
C LEU A 171 3.49 -11.95 1.71
N ALA A 172 3.33 -11.01 2.64
CA ALA A 172 4.45 -10.29 3.22
C ALA A 172 5.31 -11.20 4.10
N ASP A 173 4.68 -12.05 4.91
CA ASP A 173 5.34 -13.03 5.78
C ASP A 173 4.54 -14.33 5.90
N PRO A 174 4.94 -15.42 5.22
CA PRO A 174 4.24 -16.70 5.31
C PRO A 174 4.33 -17.35 6.70
N HIS A 175 5.30 -16.93 7.51
CA HIS A 175 5.51 -17.42 8.88
C HIS A 175 4.85 -16.55 9.95
N PHE A 176 3.97 -15.62 9.55
CA PHE A 176 3.32 -14.65 10.45
C PHE A 176 2.76 -15.31 11.74
N VAL A 177 1.94 -16.35 11.59
CA VAL A 177 1.32 -17.03 12.75
C VAL A 177 2.35 -17.76 13.59
N ASN A 178 3.30 -18.47 12.96
CA ASN A 178 4.36 -19.18 13.68
C ASN A 178 5.24 -18.23 14.51
N LYS A 179 5.56 -17.05 13.95
CA LYS A 179 6.30 -16.01 14.66
C LYS A 179 5.48 -15.42 15.81
N ALA A 180 4.19 -15.18 15.60
CA ALA A 180 3.29 -14.69 16.64
C ALA A 180 3.20 -15.69 17.82
N ILE A 181 3.05 -16.99 17.55
CA ILE A 181 3.03 -18.05 18.57
C ILE A 181 4.35 -18.14 19.34
N ALA A 182 5.47 -17.88 18.65
CA ALA A 182 6.80 -17.94 19.24
C ALA A 182 7.22 -16.64 19.96
N ASP A 183 6.31 -15.67 20.12
CA ASP A 183 6.58 -14.33 20.69
C ASP A 183 7.68 -13.55 19.93
N LYS A 184 7.69 -13.68 18.61
CA LYS A 184 8.64 -13.08 17.69
C LYS A 184 7.97 -12.09 16.73
N ALA A 185 7.05 -11.29 17.23
CA ALA A 185 6.32 -10.30 16.43
C ALA A 185 7.26 -9.28 15.78
N ASP A 186 8.39 -8.97 16.42
CA ASP A 186 9.44 -8.09 15.90
C ASP A 186 10.18 -8.65 14.67
N GLU A 187 10.08 -9.96 14.40
CA GLU A 187 10.63 -10.61 13.21
C GLU A 187 9.64 -10.63 12.03
N ILE A 188 8.36 -10.23 12.22
CA ILE A 188 7.34 -10.26 11.17
C ILE A 188 7.61 -9.17 10.12
N ASN A 189 7.60 -9.56 8.85
CA ASN A 189 7.59 -8.63 7.72
C ASN A 189 6.16 -8.12 7.50
N THR A 190 5.86 -6.95 8.05
CA THR A 190 4.50 -6.42 8.08
C THR A 190 4.02 -5.97 6.70
N CYS A 191 2.80 -6.37 6.31
CA CYS A 191 2.15 -5.87 5.10
C CYS A 191 1.86 -4.37 5.23
N ILE A 192 2.43 -3.55 4.35
CA ILE A 192 2.27 -2.09 4.32
C ILE A 192 1.05 -1.61 3.51
N ALA A 193 0.18 -2.50 3.08
CA ALA A 193 -1.04 -2.21 2.33
C ALA A 193 -0.84 -1.36 1.05
N CYS A 194 0.32 -1.44 0.43
CA CYS A 194 0.68 -0.67 -0.78
C CYS A 194 -0.03 -1.14 -2.06
N ASN A 195 -0.53 -2.36 -2.11
CA ASN A 195 -1.20 -3.02 -3.24
C ASN A 195 -0.35 -3.20 -4.52
N GLN A 196 0.92 -2.82 -4.54
CA GLN A 196 1.72 -2.66 -5.77
C GLN A 196 2.11 -3.98 -6.44
N ALA A 197 2.61 -4.97 -5.68
CA ALA A 197 3.05 -6.24 -6.25
C ALA A 197 2.00 -7.35 -6.15
N CYS A 198 0.98 -7.19 -5.34
CA CYS A 198 -0.17 -8.08 -5.27
C CYS A 198 -1.27 -7.64 -6.23
N LEU A 199 -2.15 -6.72 -5.85
CA LEU A 199 -3.33 -6.35 -6.64
C LEU A 199 -2.98 -5.68 -7.98
N ASP A 200 -2.04 -4.73 -8.02
CA ASP A 200 -1.66 -4.08 -9.28
C ASP A 200 -1.04 -5.07 -10.28
N HIS A 201 -0.34 -6.11 -9.80
CA HIS A 201 0.16 -7.18 -10.67
C HIS A 201 -0.99 -7.99 -11.27
N VAL A 202 -1.98 -8.40 -10.46
CA VAL A 202 -3.15 -9.14 -10.94
C VAL A 202 -3.90 -8.35 -12.01
N PHE A 203 -4.14 -7.05 -11.80
CA PHE A 203 -4.78 -6.19 -12.79
C PHE A 203 -3.94 -5.95 -14.06
N LYS A 204 -2.63 -6.19 -14.00
CA LYS A 204 -1.72 -6.17 -15.15
C LYS A 204 -1.47 -7.57 -15.74
N ARG A 205 -2.20 -8.60 -15.28
CA ARG A 205 -2.04 -10.01 -15.66
C ARG A 205 -0.61 -10.52 -15.43
N LYS A 206 0.03 -10.07 -14.36
CA LYS A 206 1.32 -10.56 -13.88
C LYS A 206 1.10 -11.47 -12.69
N ILE A 207 2.06 -12.37 -12.45
CA ILE A 207 2.10 -13.19 -11.22
C ILE A 207 2.06 -12.25 -10.01
N ALA A 208 1.20 -12.53 -9.05
CA ALA A 208 1.16 -11.82 -7.78
C ALA A 208 2.49 -12.02 -7.03
N SER A 209 2.87 -11.02 -6.25
CA SER A 209 4.01 -11.05 -5.35
C SER A 209 3.79 -10.05 -4.23
N CYS A 210 4.82 -9.72 -3.46
CA CYS A 210 4.74 -8.68 -2.44
C CYS A 210 5.89 -7.68 -2.59
N LEU A 211 5.63 -6.39 -2.36
CA LEU A 211 6.64 -5.34 -2.42
C LEU A 211 7.75 -5.58 -1.39
N VAL A 212 7.38 -5.92 -0.16
CA VAL A 212 8.31 -6.14 0.95
C VAL A 212 8.85 -7.58 1.01
N ASN A 213 8.30 -8.49 0.22
CA ASN A 213 8.72 -9.89 0.12
C ASN A 213 8.67 -10.39 -1.33
N PRO A 214 9.72 -10.18 -2.12
CA PRO A 214 9.75 -10.62 -3.52
C PRO A 214 9.68 -12.14 -3.72
N ILE A 215 9.91 -12.94 -2.67
CA ILE A 215 9.84 -14.40 -2.72
C ILE A 215 8.39 -14.87 -2.82
N ALA A 216 7.43 -14.08 -2.30
CA ALA A 216 6.01 -14.41 -2.36
C ALA A 216 5.55 -14.74 -3.79
N CYS A 217 4.95 -15.92 -3.97
CA CYS A 217 4.55 -16.52 -5.24
C CYS A 217 5.72 -16.87 -6.20
N HIS A 218 6.97 -16.88 -5.68
CA HIS A 218 8.20 -17.28 -6.36
C HIS A 218 9.03 -18.25 -5.51
N GLU A 219 8.42 -18.92 -4.55
CA GLU A 219 9.07 -19.77 -3.54
C GLU A 219 9.85 -20.94 -4.14
N THR A 220 9.46 -21.40 -5.34
CA THR A 220 10.15 -22.46 -6.06
C THR A 220 11.31 -21.98 -6.93
N GLU A 221 11.41 -20.66 -7.14
CA GLU A 221 12.44 -20.03 -7.99
C GLU A 221 13.48 -19.26 -7.16
N LEU A 222 13.05 -18.61 -6.09
CA LEU A 222 13.86 -17.77 -5.22
C LEU A 222 14.13 -18.48 -3.90
N ILE A 223 15.11 -19.38 -3.91
CA ILE A 223 15.46 -20.19 -2.74
C ILE A 223 16.72 -19.62 -2.09
N ILE A 224 16.63 -19.29 -0.81
CA ILE A 224 17.76 -18.79 -0.01
C ILE A 224 18.48 -19.98 0.61
N ASN A 225 19.53 -20.47 -0.06
CA ASN A 225 20.39 -21.53 0.46
C ASN A 225 21.66 -20.95 1.08
N LYS A 226 22.19 -21.63 2.11
CA LYS A 226 23.54 -21.32 2.62
C LYS A 226 24.56 -21.53 1.50
N THR A 227 25.61 -20.70 1.49
CA THR A 227 26.73 -20.85 0.57
C THR A 227 27.87 -21.64 1.23
N ASP A 228 28.53 -22.48 0.44
CA ASP A 228 29.77 -23.16 0.85
C ASP A 228 31.02 -22.30 0.60
N GLN A 229 30.87 -21.15 -0.07
CA GLN A 229 31.95 -20.23 -0.41
C GLN A 229 31.59 -18.80 0.08
N PRO A 230 31.71 -18.53 1.40
CA PRO A 230 31.45 -17.20 1.93
C PRO A 230 32.40 -16.17 1.31
N LYS A 231 31.83 -15.05 0.87
CA LYS A 231 32.56 -13.89 0.34
C LYS A 231 32.52 -12.74 1.36
N LYS A 232 33.54 -11.87 1.31
CA LYS A 232 33.55 -10.60 2.03
C LYS A 232 32.89 -9.54 1.16
N ILE A 233 31.65 -9.18 1.50
CA ILE A 233 30.80 -8.30 0.68
C ILE A 233 30.61 -6.97 1.38
N VAL A 234 30.74 -5.86 0.64
CA VAL A 234 30.32 -4.55 1.10
C VAL A 234 29.12 -4.06 0.31
N VAL A 235 28.14 -3.53 1.03
CA VAL A 235 26.94 -2.88 0.48
C VAL A 235 27.02 -1.40 0.82
N VAL A 236 27.04 -0.54 -0.19
CA VAL A 236 27.10 0.90 -0.04
C VAL A 236 25.73 1.50 -0.27
N GLY A 237 25.12 1.99 0.82
CA GLY A 237 23.76 2.53 0.86
C GLY A 237 22.77 1.61 1.55
N ALA A 238 22.25 2.06 2.69
CA ALA A 238 21.28 1.33 3.52
C ALA A 238 19.82 1.71 3.18
N GLY A 239 19.54 1.99 1.91
CA GLY A 239 18.18 2.14 1.37
C GLY A 239 17.54 0.78 1.06
N PRO A 240 16.30 0.76 0.52
CA PRO A 240 15.52 -0.48 0.31
C PRO A 240 16.27 -1.59 -0.43
N ALA A 241 17.02 -1.25 -1.48
CA ALA A 241 17.79 -2.22 -2.26
C ALA A 241 18.95 -2.82 -1.46
N GLY A 242 19.72 -1.97 -0.78
CA GLY A 242 20.87 -2.41 0.03
C GLY A 242 20.43 -3.23 1.25
N LEU A 243 19.35 -2.84 1.91
CA LEU A 243 18.76 -3.59 3.03
C LEU A 243 18.31 -4.99 2.60
N ALA A 244 17.61 -5.11 1.48
CA ALA A 244 17.15 -6.39 0.95
C ALA A 244 18.34 -7.27 0.54
N PHE A 245 19.35 -6.71 -0.13
CA PHE A 245 20.55 -7.46 -0.49
C PHE A 245 21.32 -7.92 0.75
N ALA A 246 21.61 -7.01 1.68
CA ALA A 246 22.46 -7.30 2.84
C ALA A 246 21.85 -8.40 3.74
N THR A 247 20.53 -8.34 3.98
CA THR A 247 19.83 -9.35 4.78
C THR A 247 19.87 -10.73 4.13
N VAL A 248 19.59 -10.85 2.83
CA VAL A 248 19.61 -12.12 2.12
C VAL A 248 21.04 -12.68 1.98
N ALA A 249 22.02 -11.84 1.67
CA ALA A 249 23.41 -12.26 1.58
C ALA A 249 23.96 -12.74 2.94
N GLY A 250 23.62 -12.05 4.03
CA GLY A 250 23.94 -12.49 5.40
C GLY A 250 23.24 -13.80 5.76
N GLU A 251 21.97 -13.97 5.42
CA GLU A 251 21.25 -15.25 5.60
C GLU A 251 21.91 -16.40 4.84
N ARG A 252 22.49 -16.14 3.69
CA ARG A 252 23.26 -17.14 2.94
C ARG A 252 24.62 -17.48 3.53
N GLY A 253 25.09 -16.69 4.50
CA GLY A 253 26.34 -16.94 5.22
C GLY A 253 27.54 -16.15 4.68
N HIS A 254 27.33 -15.14 3.85
CA HIS A 254 28.40 -14.21 3.46
C HIS A 254 28.76 -13.26 4.62
N HIS A 255 29.99 -12.76 4.62
CA HIS A 255 30.45 -11.71 5.54
C HIS A 255 30.07 -10.33 4.98
N VAL A 256 28.95 -9.79 5.42
CA VAL A 256 28.38 -8.57 4.85
C VAL A 256 28.65 -7.37 5.75
N THR A 257 29.21 -6.30 5.17
CA THR A 257 29.31 -4.97 5.77
C THR A 257 28.39 -4.02 5.02
N LEU A 258 27.48 -3.35 5.71
CA LEU A 258 26.56 -2.36 5.17
C LEU A 258 27.01 -0.96 5.59
N LEU A 259 27.37 -0.12 4.62
CA LEU A 259 27.82 1.26 4.84
C LEU A 259 26.71 2.24 4.45
N ASP A 260 26.50 3.29 5.23
CA ASP A 260 25.67 4.43 4.84
C ASP A 260 26.25 5.75 5.34
N ALA A 261 26.16 6.80 4.52
CA ALA A 261 26.58 8.14 4.88
C ALA A 261 25.66 8.81 5.92
N SER A 262 24.43 8.34 6.04
CA SER A 262 23.47 8.83 7.03
C SER A 262 23.66 8.17 8.40
N ASN A 263 23.01 8.76 9.41
CA ASN A 263 23.02 8.27 10.79
C ASN A 263 21.98 7.16 11.07
N GLU A 264 21.18 6.78 10.07
CA GLU A 264 20.16 5.72 10.20
C GLU A 264 19.98 4.94 8.90
N VAL A 265 19.55 3.68 9.02
CA VAL A 265 19.15 2.85 7.87
C VAL A 265 17.77 3.23 7.40
N GLY A 266 17.45 2.97 6.13
CA GLY A 266 16.13 3.18 5.53
C GLY A 266 16.14 4.01 4.26
N GLY A 267 17.13 4.90 4.08
CA GLY A 267 17.23 5.75 2.88
C GLY A 267 15.94 6.50 2.57
N GLN A 268 15.40 6.33 1.35
CA GLN A 268 14.16 7.01 0.93
C GLN A 268 12.92 6.61 1.78
N PHE A 269 12.92 5.47 2.47
CA PHE A 269 11.82 5.13 3.39
C PHE A 269 11.73 6.09 4.58
N ASN A 270 12.86 6.69 5.01
CA ASN A 270 12.86 7.69 6.07
C ASN A 270 12.16 8.99 5.65
N ILE A 271 12.11 9.27 4.37
CA ILE A 271 11.33 10.37 3.80
C ILE A 271 9.87 9.95 3.61
N ALA A 272 9.63 8.78 3.02
CA ALA A 272 8.29 8.31 2.70
C ALA A 272 7.42 8.05 3.94
N LYS A 273 7.99 7.54 5.04
CA LYS A 273 7.26 7.25 6.30
C LYS A 273 6.63 8.49 6.95
N GLN A 274 7.04 9.69 6.55
CA GLN A 274 6.55 10.96 7.09
C GLN A 274 5.34 11.50 6.32
N ILE A 275 5.00 10.89 5.17
CA ILE A 275 3.87 11.30 4.35
C ILE A 275 2.59 10.74 4.99
N PRO A 276 1.56 11.57 5.25
CA PRO A 276 0.29 11.10 5.77
C PRO A 276 -0.28 9.95 4.93
N GLY A 277 -0.67 8.86 5.59
CA GLY A 277 -1.11 7.62 4.95
C GLY A 277 0.01 6.67 4.50
N LYS A 278 1.29 6.96 4.84
CA LYS A 278 2.43 6.08 4.54
C LYS A 278 3.22 5.66 5.79
N GLU A 279 2.65 5.81 6.95
CA GLU A 279 3.26 5.50 8.25
C GLU A 279 3.69 4.02 8.37
N GLU A 280 3.08 3.13 7.58
CA GLU A 280 3.44 1.70 7.53
C GLU A 280 4.92 1.46 7.13
N PHE A 281 5.61 2.42 6.51
CA PHE A 281 7.05 2.29 6.25
C PHE A 281 7.91 2.26 7.52
N HIS A 282 7.39 2.71 8.67
CA HIS A 282 8.05 2.48 9.96
C HIS A 282 8.24 0.98 10.21
N GLU A 283 7.24 0.15 9.89
CA GLU A 283 7.31 -1.30 10.05
C GLU A 283 8.32 -1.95 9.10
N THR A 284 8.42 -1.46 7.87
CA THR A 284 9.43 -1.96 6.92
C THR A 284 10.85 -1.70 7.43
N ILE A 285 11.10 -0.51 7.98
CA ILE A 285 12.41 -0.17 8.56
C ILE A 285 12.67 -1.00 9.83
N ARG A 286 11.67 -1.17 10.70
CA ARG A 286 11.74 -2.04 11.89
C ARG A 286 12.16 -3.46 11.49
N TYR A 287 11.45 -4.04 10.52
CA TYR A 287 11.73 -5.39 10.02
C TYR A 287 13.16 -5.53 9.51
N PHE A 288 13.61 -4.62 8.64
CA PHE A 288 14.97 -4.69 8.10
C PHE A 288 16.04 -4.52 9.18
N LYS A 289 15.84 -3.64 10.17
CA LYS A 289 16.76 -3.52 11.31
C LYS A 289 16.90 -4.86 12.04
N LYS A 290 15.78 -5.51 12.34
CA LYS A 290 15.78 -6.84 12.99
C LYS A 290 16.42 -7.91 12.11
N LYS A 291 16.14 -7.92 10.83
CA LYS A 291 16.74 -8.89 9.89
C LYS A 291 18.24 -8.72 9.72
N LEU A 292 18.75 -7.50 9.68
CA LEU A 292 20.20 -7.24 9.66
C LEU A 292 20.90 -7.82 10.89
N GLU A 293 20.32 -7.63 12.09
CA GLU A 293 20.79 -8.21 13.35
C GLU A 293 20.85 -9.74 13.26
N LEU A 294 19.72 -10.37 12.90
CA LEU A 294 19.59 -11.83 12.81
C LEU A 294 20.49 -12.46 11.73
N SER A 295 20.79 -11.71 10.67
CA SER A 295 21.65 -12.16 9.56
C SER A 295 23.14 -11.90 9.80
N GLY A 296 23.52 -11.33 10.95
CA GLY A 296 24.92 -11.05 11.31
C GLY A 296 25.59 -10.00 10.45
N VAL A 297 24.84 -9.05 9.89
CA VAL A 297 25.36 -7.96 9.05
C VAL A 297 26.03 -6.89 9.91
N THR A 298 27.27 -6.54 9.60
CA THR A 298 27.97 -5.43 10.24
C THR A 298 27.50 -4.10 9.64
N ILE A 299 26.97 -3.20 10.46
CA ILE A 299 26.45 -1.90 10.01
C ILE A 299 27.42 -0.78 10.40
N GLN A 300 27.79 0.08 9.45
CA GLN A 300 28.61 1.27 9.67
C GLN A 300 27.89 2.49 9.08
N LEU A 301 27.25 3.25 9.95
CA LEU A 301 26.58 4.51 9.62
C LEU A 301 27.56 5.69 9.71
N ASN A 302 27.13 6.88 9.24
CA ASN A 302 27.96 8.09 9.15
C ASN A 302 29.29 7.84 8.39
N THR A 303 29.25 6.90 7.42
CA THR A 303 30.45 6.45 6.70
C THR A 303 30.29 6.70 5.20
N VAL A 304 31.06 7.64 4.68
CA VAL A 304 31.13 7.92 3.24
C VAL A 304 32.12 6.96 2.61
N ALA A 305 31.61 6.09 1.74
CA ALA A 305 32.44 5.14 1.01
C ALA A 305 33.26 5.84 -0.09
N ASN A 306 34.48 5.39 -0.28
CA ASN A 306 35.35 5.78 -1.39
C ASN A 306 36.09 4.55 -1.93
N LYS A 307 36.79 4.68 -3.05
CA LYS A 307 37.48 3.57 -3.70
C LYS A 307 38.50 2.84 -2.79
N ASP A 308 39.15 3.58 -1.88
CA ASP A 308 40.20 3.01 -1.02
C ASP A 308 39.57 2.19 0.12
N THR A 309 38.47 2.68 0.74
CA THR A 309 37.72 1.97 1.79
C THR A 309 37.03 0.71 1.29
N LEU A 310 36.83 0.60 -0.03
CA LEU A 310 36.14 -0.55 -0.66
C LEU A 310 37.11 -1.58 -1.25
N SER A 311 38.44 -1.28 -1.24
CA SER A 311 39.45 -2.11 -1.91
C SER A 311 39.60 -3.52 -1.35
N ASP A 312 39.32 -3.74 -0.06
CA ASP A 312 39.52 -5.01 0.65
C ASP A 312 38.36 -6.00 0.58
N TYR A 313 37.33 -5.68 -0.19
CA TYR A 313 36.14 -6.54 -0.34
C TYR A 313 36.20 -7.34 -1.65
N ASP A 314 35.69 -8.59 -1.60
CA ASP A 314 35.61 -9.45 -2.77
C ASP A 314 34.52 -8.96 -3.74
N VAL A 315 33.38 -8.54 -3.19
CA VAL A 315 32.21 -8.06 -3.95
C VAL A 315 31.73 -6.72 -3.39
N ILE A 316 31.45 -5.78 -4.27
CA ILE A 316 30.96 -4.44 -3.93
C ILE A 316 29.59 -4.24 -4.53
N ILE A 317 28.60 -3.90 -3.68
CA ILE A 317 27.23 -3.60 -4.09
C ILE A 317 26.96 -2.11 -3.91
N LEU A 318 26.77 -1.40 -4.99
CA LEU A 318 26.40 0.01 -4.98
C LEU A 318 24.88 0.14 -5.00
N SER A 319 24.29 0.48 -3.88
CA SER A 319 22.86 0.77 -3.65
C SER A 319 22.65 2.21 -3.18
N THR A 320 23.50 3.10 -3.64
CA THR A 320 23.64 4.51 -3.28
C THR A 320 22.44 5.38 -3.68
N GLY A 321 21.48 4.80 -4.38
CA GLY A 321 20.19 5.43 -4.66
C GLY A 321 20.26 6.49 -5.76
N ILE A 322 19.61 7.64 -5.50
CA ILE A 322 19.38 8.70 -6.49
C ILE A 322 19.65 10.08 -5.91
N GLN A 323 19.79 11.03 -6.83
CA GLN A 323 19.78 12.46 -6.54
C GLN A 323 18.65 13.14 -7.30
N PRO A 324 18.02 14.19 -6.74
CA PRO A 324 17.03 15.00 -7.45
C PRO A 324 17.65 15.60 -8.71
N ARG A 325 16.92 15.56 -9.81
CA ARG A 325 17.34 16.22 -11.04
C ARG A 325 16.90 17.68 -11.03
N THR A 326 17.81 18.60 -11.31
CA THR A 326 17.49 19.99 -11.59
C THR A 326 17.05 20.12 -13.06
N PRO A 327 15.79 20.53 -13.35
CA PRO A 327 15.34 20.74 -14.71
C PRO A 327 15.96 22.00 -15.30
N ASN A 328 16.15 22.02 -16.62
CA ASN A 328 16.60 23.23 -17.32
C ASN A 328 15.41 24.20 -17.51
N ILE A 329 15.22 25.08 -16.51
CA ILE A 329 14.22 26.15 -16.50
C ILE A 329 14.96 27.42 -16.12
N GLU A 330 14.79 28.51 -16.89
CA GLU A 330 15.38 29.81 -16.55
C GLU A 330 14.96 30.23 -15.13
N GLY A 331 15.91 30.62 -14.29
CA GLY A 331 15.66 31.01 -12.91
C GLY A 331 15.42 29.82 -11.94
N VAL A 332 15.81 28.60 -12.29
CA VAL A 332 15.70 27.43 -11.42
C VAL A 332 16.50 27.56 -10.10
N GLU A 333 17.48 28.45 -10.07
CA GLU A 333 18.27 28.80 -8.87
C GLU A 333 17.65 29.95 -8.04
N HIS A 334 16.45 30.42 -8.40
CA HIS A 334 15.77 31.49 -7.69
C HIS A 334 15.43 31.07 -6.26
N SER A 335 15.44 32.00 -5.31
CA SER A 335 15.22 31.74 -3.87
C SER A 335 13.88 31.09 -3.53
N LYS A 336 12.87 31.23 -4.41
CA LYS A 336 11.56 30.56 -4.29
C LYS A 336 11.63 29.05 -4.61
N VAL A 337 12.71 28.57 -5.25
CA VAL A 337 12.81 27.17 -5.67
C VAL A 337 13.31 26.29 -4.54
N MET A 338 12.64 25.17 -4.37
CA MET A 338 12.97 24.16 -3.38
C MET A 338 12.94 22.77 -4.05
N SER A 339 13.81 21.86 -3.60
CA SER A 339 13.67 20.44 -3.92
C SER A 339 12.68 19.77 -2.97
N TYR A 340 12.19 18.57 -3.33
CA TYR A 340 11.39 17.77 -2.41
C TYR A 340 12.20 17.34 -1.16
N ILE A 341 13.54 17.27 -1.25
CA ILE A 341 14.42 17.00 -0.12
C ILE A 341 14.38 18.14 0.89
N ASP A 342 14.48 19.40 0.41
CA ASP A 342 14.36 20.60 1.26
C ASP A 342 13.07 20.56 2.09
N VAL A 343 11.96 20.13 1.47
CA VAL A 343 10.63 20.11 2.12
C VAL A 343 10.48 18.90 3.05
N LEU A 344 10.78 17.70 2.55
CA LEU A 344 10.43 16.47 3.27
C LEU A 344 11.51 16.02 4.26
N LYS A 345 12.79 16.23 3.94
CA LYS A 345 13.92 15.82 4.78
C LYS A 345 14.41 16.97 5.64
N ASP A 346 14.72 18.11 5.02
CA ASP A 346 15.35 19.24 5.72
C ASP A 346 14.32 20.13 6.41
N LYS A 347 13.00 19.88 6.20
CA LYS A 347 11.88 20.58 6.86
C LYS A 347 11.89 22.08 6.67
N LYS A 348 12.38 22.56 5.51
CA LYS A 348 12.34 23.98 5.19
C LYS A 348 10.89 24.47 5.13
N GLU A 349 10.68 25.67 5.63
CA GLU A 349 9.36 26.30 5.66
C GLU A 349 8.83 26.52 4.23
N VAL A 350 7.56 26.19 4.02
CA VAL A 350 6.86 26.35 2.75
C VAL A 350 5.78 27.41 2.92
N GLY A 351 5.72 28.37 2.00
CA GLY A 351 4.73 29.45 2.00
C GLY A 351 3.30 28.99 1.72
N GLU A 352 2.38 29.92 1.61
CA GLU A 352 0.94 29.65 1.44
C GLU A 352 0.58 29.24 0.00
N LYS A 353 1.23 29.84 -1.02
CA LYS A 353 0.97 29.58 -2.44
C LYS A 353 2.11 28.78 -3.04
N VAL A 354 1.83 27.58 -3.53
CA VAL A 354 2.86 26.61 -3.95
C VAL A 354 2.59 26.05 -5.33
N ALA A 355 3.62 26.08 -6.18
CA ALA A 355 3.65 25.30 -7.41
C ALA A 355 4.51 24.05 -7.25
N ILE A 356 4.00 22.88 -7.65
CA ILE A 356 4.76 21.62 -7.69
C ILE A 356 5.03 21.27 -9.15
N ILE A 357 6.31 21.26 -9.54
CA ILE A 357 6.77 20.85 -10.86
C ILE A 357 7.03 19.34 -10.84
N GLY A 358 6.17 18.59 -11.53
CA GLY A 358 6.22 17.14 -11.59
C GLY A 358 5.12 16.47 -10.77
N ALA A 359 4.28 15.70 -11.47
CA ALA A 359 3.11 15.03 -10.90
C ALA A 359 3.23 13.49 -10.98
N GLY A 360 4.42 12.98 -10.68
CA GLY A 360 4.69 11.58 -10.36
C GLY A 360 4.44 11.27 -8.88
N GLY A 361 4.83 10.09 -8.42
CA GLY A 361 4.66 9.66 -7.02
C GLY A 361 5.17 10.69 -6.01
N ILE A 362 6.40 11.18 -6.18
CA ILE A 362 7.01 12.19 -5.28
C ILE A 362 6.20 13.49 -5.27
N GLY A 363 5.70 13.95 -6.44
CA GLY A 363 4.90 15.18 -6.49
C GLY A 363 3.58 15.04 -5.73
N PHE A 364 2.95 13.85 -5.80
CA PHE A 364 1.76 13.53 -4.99
C PHE A 364 2.09 13.46 -3.50
N ASP A 365 3.21 12.87 -3.13
CA ASP A 365 3.68 12.77 -1.75
C ASP A 365 3.95 14.16 -1.14
N VAL A 366 4.64 15.03 -1.87
CA VAL A 366 4.87 16.41 -1.45
C VAL A 366 3.55 17.16 -1.31
N ALA A 367 2.64 17.03 -2.29
CA ALA A 367 1.34 17.68 -2.22
C ALA A 367 0.54 17.22 -0.99
N GLU A 368 0.50 15.90 -0.71
CA GLU A 368 -0.17 15.35 0.46
C GLU A 368 0.45 15.90 1.76
N TYR A 369 1.78 15.93 1.83
CA TYR A 369 2.50 16.41 3.00
C TYR A 369 2.23 17.88 3.31
N ILE A 370 2.33 18.77 2.31
CA ILE A 370 2.19 20.23 2.54
C ILE A 370 0.74 20.70 2.68
N THR A 371 -0.24 19.88 2.23
CA THR A 371 -1.68 20.16 2.40
C THR A 371 -2.29 19.52 3.64
N HIS A 372 -1.49 18.78 4.40
CA HIS A 372 -1.93 18.13 5.62
C HIS A 372 -1.69 19.04 6.84
N LYS A 373 -2.62 18.99 7.80
CA LYS A 373 -2.53 19.68 9.09
C LYS A 373 -2.97 18.71 10.20
N GLY A 374 -2.17 18.61 11.23
CA GLY A 374 -2.46 17.74 12.37
C GLY A 374 -2.03 16.28 12.18
N SER A 375 -2.71 15.37 12.86
CA SER A 375 -2.44 13.94 12.80
C SER A 375 -3.02 13.31 11.53
N SER A 376 -2.33 12.30 10.99
CA SER A 376 -2.80 11.57 9.80
C SER A 376 -4.12 10.82 10.10
N THR A 377 -5.11 10.96 9.23
CA THR A 377 -6.38 10.22 9.31
C THR A 377 -6.18 8.71 9.15
N ALA A 378 -5.05 8.29 8.57
CA ALA A 378 -4.67 6.87 8.50
C ALA A 378 -4.35 6.25 9.88
N LEU A 379 -4.19 7.06 10.92
CA LEU A 379 -3.94 6.62 12.29
C LEU A 379 -5.17 6.75 13.20
N ASP A 380 -6.26 7.32 12.71
CA ASP A 380 -7.49 7.57 13.47
C ASP A 380 -8.72 7.13 12.66
N THR A 381 -9.40 6.10 13.17
CA THR A 381 -10.59 5.55 12.49
C THR A 381 -11.74 6.56 12.41
N ALA A 382 -12.00 7.36 13.44
CA ALA A 382 -13.08 8.33 13.42
C ALA A 382 -12.82 9.43 12.38
N ALA A 383 -11.62 10.02 12.41
CA ALA A 383 -11.22 11.02 11.43
C ALA A 383 -11.23 10.49 9.98
N PHE A 384 -10.85 9.22 9.78
CA PHE A 384 -10.93 8.57 8.47
C PHE A 384 -12.37 8.41 7.99
N LEU A 385 -13.30 8.00 8.87
CA LEU A 385 -14.72 7.84 8.52
C LEU A 385 -15.35 9.19 8.14
N GLU A 386 -15.04 10.26 8.87
CA GLU A 386 -15.48 11.63 8.61
C GLU A 386 -14.92 12.14 7.26
N GLU A 387 -13.60 12.00 7.04
CA GLU A 387 -12.94 12.41 5.78
C GLU A 387 -13.58 11.75 4.55
N TRP A 388 -13.96 10.47 4.66
CA TRP A 388 -14.50 9.70 3.53
C TRP A 388 -16.02 9.62 3.51
N GLY A 389 -16.71 10.29 4.43
CA GLY A 389 -18.18 10.35 4.50
C GLY A 389 -18.82 8.98 4.75
N ILE A 390 -18.30 8.24 5.74
CA ILE A 390 -18.82 6.94 6.14
C ILE A 390 -19.67 7.11 7.40
N ASP A 391 -20.92 6.68 7.36
CA ASP A 391 -21.81 6.71 8.52
C ASP A 391 -21.45 5.60 9.52
N HIS A 392 -20.82 5.97 10.60
CA HIS A 392 -20.49 5.05 11.69
C HIS A 392 -21.72 4.47 12.41
N GLN A 393 -22.87 5.16 12.33
CA GLN A 393 -24.12 4.67 12.93
C GLN A 393 -24.86 3.66 12.05
N LEU A 394 -24.49 3.55 10.75
CA LEU A 394 -25.12 2.70 9.74
C LEU A 394 -26.60 3.04 9.46
N ASN A 395 -27.03 4.28 9.71
CA ASN A 395 -28.36 4.77 9.33
C ASN A 395 -28.45 5.03 7.82
N ALA A 396 -27.32 5.45 7.22
CA ALA A 396 -27.24 5.72 5.80
C ALA A 396 -27.18 4.43 4.98
N ARG A 397 -28.02 4.31 3.93
CA ARG A 397 -28.00 3.17 3.02
C ARG A 397 -26.63 3.02 2.36
N GLY A 398 -26.10 1.79 2.34
CA GLY A 398 -24.75 1.51 1.87
C GLY A 398 -23.64 2.18 2.70
N GLY A 399 -23.97 2.78 3.84
CA GLY A 399 -23.06 3.46 4.76
C GLY A 399 -22.59 4.84 4.31
N ILE A 400 -23.08 5.38 3.18
CA ILE A 400 -22.59 6.67 2.62
C ILE A 400 -23.70 7.55 2.03
N GLU A 401 -24.93 7.05 1.86
CA GLU A 401 -25.97 7.80 1.17
C GLU A 401 -26.43 9.00 2.00
N GLY A 402 -26.24 10.22 1.46
CA GLY A 402 -26.57 11.47 2.15
C GLY A 402 -25.54 11.93 3.20
N VAL A 403 -24.44 11.20 3.39
CA VAL A 403 -23.39 11.59 4.33
C VAL A 403 -22.47 12.64 3.69
N VAL A 404 -22.18 13.70 4.43
CA VAL A 404 -21.27 14.76 4.01
C VAL A 404 -19.84 14.40 4.44
N THR A 405 -18.88 14.57 3.54
CA THR A 405 -17.45 14.38 3.87
C THR A 405 -16.90 15.59 4.63
N GLU A 406 -16.18 15.35 5.70
CA GLU A 406 -15.47 16.37 6.45
C GLU A 406 -13.97 16.32 6.11
N VAL A 407 -13.59 17.05 5.07
CA VAL A 407 -12.19 17.08 4.61
C VAL A 407 -11.38 17.98 5.53
N PRO A 408 -10.21 17.51 6.03
CA PRO A 408 -9.32 18.35 6.83
C PRO A 408 -8.94 19.64 6.12
N GLU A 409 -8.83 20.72 6.87
CA GLU A 409 -8.45 22.03 6.35
C GLU A 409 -7.11 21.98 5.63
N ASN A 410 -7.08 22.51 4.42
CA ASN A 410 -5.83 22.67 3.66
C ASN A 410 -5.20 24.04 3.99
N PRO A 411 -4.00 24.06 4.58
CA PRO A 411 -3.34 25.31 4.94
C PRO A 411 -2.74 26.08 3.76
N ARG A 412 -2.76 25.54 2.52
CA ARG A 412 -2.05 26.10 1.35
C ARG A 412 -2.84 26.02 0.06
N GLU A 413 -2.67 27.01 -0.79
CA GLU A 413 -3.04 26.92 -2.21
C GLU A 413 -1.97 26.17 -2.99
N VAL A 414 -2.28 24.97 -3.45
CA VAL A 414 -1.33 24.12 -4.19
C VAL A 414 -1.75 23.89 -5.62
N VAL A 415 -0.81 24.09 -6.54
CA VAL A 415 -0.98 23.79 -7.95
C VAL A 415 0.08 22.79 -8.40
N MET A 416 -0.33 21.59 -8.81
CA MET A 416 0.55 20.58 -9.39
C MET A 416 0.56 20.70 -10.91
N LEU A 417 1.74 20.73 -11.52
CA LEU A 417 1.90 20.87 -12.96
C LEU A 417 2.72 19.72 -13.55
N GLN A 418 2.34 19.26 -14.75
CA GLN A 418 3.12 18.30 -15.53
C GLN A 418 3.19 18.65 -17.01
N ARG A 419 4.32 18.34 -17.66
CA ARG A 419 4.53 18.53 -19.11
C ARG A 419 3.67 17.58 -19.95
N LYS A 420 3.51 16.32 -19.50
CA LYS A 420 2.70 15.33 -20.21
C LYS A 420 1.25 15.79 -20.34
N SER A 421 0.64 15.58 -21.51
CA SER A 421 -0.77 15.89 -21.77
C SER A 421 -1.76 14.89 -21.15
N SER A 422 -1.26 13.73 -20.68
CA SER A 422 -2.08 12.75 -19.98
C SER A 422 -2.66 13.32 -18.69
N LYS A 423 -3.71 12.67 -18.16
CA LYS A 423 -4.27 13.00 -16.84
C LYS A 423 -3.17 13.02 -15.77
N VAL A 424 -3.18 14.03 -14.92
CA VAL A 424 -2.26 14.13 -13.78
C VAL A 424 -2.40 12.88 -12.89
N GLY A 425 -1.26 12.26 -12.54
CA GLY A 425 -1.23 11.01 -11.79
C GLY A 425 -1.63 9.77 -12.59
N ALA A 426 -1.61 9.80 -13.93
CA ALA A 426 -1.91 8.62 -14.76
C ALA A 426 -0.92 7.47 -14.56
N GLY A 427 0.32 7.76 -14.13
CA GLY A 427 1.36 6.76 -13.85
C GLY A 427 1.32 6.16 -12.44
N LEU A 428 0.42 6.62 -11.56
CA LEU A 428 0.26 6.05 -10.22
C LEU A 428 -0.30 4.62 -10.27
N GLY A 429 -0.11 3.86 -9.20
CA GLY A 429 -0.66 2.51 -9.05
C GLY A 429 -2.16 2.47 -9.38
N LYS A 430 -2.58 1.40 -10.08
CA LYS A 430 -3.97 1.28 -10.54
C LYS A 430 -4.97 1.25 -9.38
N THR A 431 -4.60 0.56 -8.30
CA THR A 431 -5.46 0.35 -7.14
C THR A 431 -5.45 1.49 -6.13
N THR A 432 -4.41 2.33 -6.09
CA THR A 432 -4.26 3.41 -5.11
C THR A 432 -4.23 4.81 -5.72
N GLY A 433 -3.85 4.96 -6.99
CA GLY A 433 -3.71 6.26 -7.63
C GLY A 433 -5.00 7.08 -7.72
N TRP A 434 -6.17 6.43 -7.72
CA TRP A 434 -7.45 7.11 -7.67
C TRP A 434 -7.71 7.74 -6.30
N VAL A 435 -7.27 7.09 -5.21
CA VAL A 435 -7.39 7.60 -3.83
C VAL A 435 -6.59 8.89 -3.70
N HIS A 436 -5.29 8.86 -4.05
CA HIS A 436 -4.44 10.05 -4.01
C HIS A 436 -5.03 11.24 -4.81
N ARG A 437 -5.60 10.96 -6.00
CA ARG A 437 -6.24 12.02 -6.79
C ARG A 437 -7.51 12.58 -6.15
N ILE A 438 -8.30 11.75 -5.46
CA ILE A 438 -9.51 12.19 -4.75
C ILE A 438 -9.10 13.00 -3.53
N SER A 439 -8.21 12.47 -2.68
CA SER A 439 -7.71 13.15 -1.48
C SER A 439 -7.23 14.56 -1.81
N LEU A 440 -6.29 14.71 -2.75
CA LEU A 440 -5.77 16.03 -3.12
C LEU A 440 -6.83 16.95 -3.77
N ARG A 441 -7.79 16.38 -4.52
CA ARG A 441 -8.88 17.18 -5.09
C ARG A 441 -9.82 17.68 -4.00
N ASN A 442 -10.15 16.87 -3.02
CA ASN A 442 -10.95 17.25 -1.87
C ASN A 442 -10.29 18.38 -1.09
N LYS A 443 -8.95 18.39 -1.01
CA LYS A 443 -8.14 19.48 -0.44
C LYS A 443 -7.94 20.65 -1.40
N ASN A 444 -8.72 20.76 -2.49
CA ASN A 444 -8.67 21.84 -3.49
C ASN A 444 -7.32 21.99 -4.22
N VAL A 445 -6.48 20.95 -4.29
CA VAL A 445 -5.25 20.97 -5.07
C VAL A 445 -5.57 21.02 -6.57
N LYS A 446 -5.12 22.07 -7.25
CA LYS A 446 -5.28 22.23 -8.70
C LYS A 446 -4.27 21.36 -9.44
N MET A 447 -4.71 20.63 -10.47
CA MET A 447 -3.87 19.73 -11.27
C MET A 447 -3.88 20.13 -12.74
N ILE A 448 -2.74 20.57 -13.26
CA ILE A 448 -2.60 21.11 -14.62
C ILE A 448 -1.65 20.22 -15.44
N ASN A 449 -2.12 19.76 -16.59
CA ASN A 449 -1.34 18.96 -17.53
C ASN A 449 -1.01 19.74 -18.81
N GLY A 450 -0.03 19.24 -19.57
CA GLY A 450 0.32 19.78 -20.89
C GLY A 450 0.94 21.17 -20.83
N VAL A 451 1.78 21.43 -19.84
CA VAL A 451 2.48 22.70 -19.66
C VAL A 451 3.92 22.64 -20.17
N GLU A 452 4.41 23.77 -20.63
CA GLU A 452 5.82 24.03 -20.91
C GLU A 452 6.31 25.11 -19.94
N TYR A 453 7.27 24.78 -19.08
CA TYR A 453 7.83 25.73 -18.13
C TYR A 453 8.80 26.66 -18.84
N THR A 454 8.69 27.96 -18.64
CA THR A 454 9.51 28.96 -19.32
C THR A 454 10.54 29.58 -18.38
N LYS A 455 10.11 30.12 -17.25
CA LYS A 455 11.04 30.71 -16.26
C LYS A 455 10.43 30.76 -14.86
N ILE A 456 11.29 31.02 -13.88
CA ILE A 456 10.93 31.32 -12.48
C ILE A 456 11.57 32.65 -12.10
N ASP A 457 10.78 33.59 -11.55
CA ASP A 457 11.25 34.89 -11.11
C ASP A 457 10.45 35.38 -9.89
N ASP A 458 10.61 36.63 -9.48
CA ASP A 458 9.91 37.24 -8.36
C ASP A 458 8.39 37.16 -8.46
N LYS A 459 7.83 37.13 -9.67
CA LYS A 459 6.39 36.97 -9.92
C LYS A 459 5.91 35.54 -9.73
N GLY A 460 6.80 34.54 -9.79
CA GLY A 460 6.46 33.15 -9.60
C GLY A 460 6.88 32.26 -10.77
N LEU A 461 6.06 31.24 -11.11
CA LEU A 461 6.30 30.27 -12.17
C LEU A 461 5.60 30.68 -13.46
N HIS A 462 6.39 30.93 -14.52
CA HIS A 462 5.89 31.19 -15.85
C HIS A 462 5.83 29.89 -16.66
N TYR A 463 4.72 29.68 -17.34
CA TYR A 463 4.53 28.50 -18.19
C TYR A 463 3.61 28.80 -19.38
N LYS A 464 3.76 28.00 -20.45
CA LYS A 464 2.84 27.98 -21.58
C LYS A 464 1.88 26.81 -21.49
N ARG A 465 0.63 27.02 -21.85
CA ARG A 465 -0.37 25.97 -22.04
C ARG A 465 -1.27 26.31 -23.22
N LYS A 466 -1.40 25.36 -24.18
CA LYS A 466 -2.16 25.60 -25.42
C LYS A 466 -1.74 26.90 -26.13
N ASN A 467 -0.43 27.14 -26.22
CA ASN A 467 0.21 28.33 -26.80
C ASN A 467 -0.17 29.67 -26.14
N LYS A 468 -0.67 29.64 -24.90
CA LYS A 468 -0.92 30.86 -24.13
C LYS A 468 0.05 30.93 -22.97
N ASP A 469 0.59 32.13 -22.74
CA ASP A 469 1.45 32.41 -21.61
C ASP A 469 0.63 32.57 -20.32
N HIS A 470 1.14 32.01 -19.23
CA HIS A 470 0.55 32.09 -17.90
C HIS A 470 1.65 32.39 -16.89
N VAL A 471 1.29 33.13 -15.84
CA VAL A 471 2.10 33.32 -14.66
C VAL A 471 1.32 32.79 -13.47
N LEU A 472 1.94 31.93 -12.70
CA LEU A 472 1.39 31.42 -11.44
C LEU A 472 2.15 32.11 -10.30
N GLU A 473 1.49 33.07 -9.67
CA GLU A 473 2.04 33.79 -8.52
C GLU A 473 2.10 32.86 -7.32
N VAL A 474 3.32 32.55 -6.87
CA VAL A 474 3.58 31.61 -5.77
C VAL A 474 4.71 32.07 -4.88
N ASP A 475 4.67 31.62 -3.63
CA ASP A 475 5.75 31.80 -2.66
C ASP A 475 6.88 30.81 -2.92
N ASN A 476 6.53 29.56 -3.26
CA ASN A 476 7.52 28.53 -3.56
C ASN A 476 7.19 27.72 -4.82
N VAL A 477 8.25 27.25 -5.49
CA VAL A 477 8.22 26.28 -6.57
C VAL A 477 8.98 25.04 -6.13
N ILE A 478 8.27 23.92 -5.92
CA ILE A 478 8.88 22.68 -5.46
C ILE A 478 9.15 21.76 -6.66
N ILE A 479 10.42 21.36 -6.84
CA ILE A 479 10.86 20.52 -7.95
C ILE A 479 10.74 19.04 -7.58
N CYS A 480 9.85 18.33 -8.29
CA CYS A 480 9.64 16.88 -8.22
C CYS A 480 9.82 16.22 -9.60
N ALA A 481 10.70 16.78 -10.44
CA ALA A 481 10.75 16.53 -11.90
C ALA A 481 11.86 15.56 -12.32
N GLY A 482 11.92 14.40 -11.71
CA GLY A 482 12.82 13.30 -12.07
C GLY A 482 14.04 13.19 -11.18
N GLN A 483 14.84 12.15 -11.45
CA GLN A 483 15.94 11.71 -10.62
C GLN A 483 17.15 11.35 -11.49
N LEU A 484 18.35 11.36 -10.91
CA LEU A 484 19.59 10.86 -11.48
C LEU A 484 20.13 9.74 -10.61
N SER A 485 20.70 8.70 -11.23
CA SER A 485 21.35 7.61 -10.49
C SER A 485 22.63 8.11 -9.83
N ASN A 486 22.80 7.75 -8.55
CA ASN A 486 24.01 8.03 -7.80
C ASN A 486 24.96 6.82 -7.92
N ASN A 487 25.82 6.80 -8.95
CA ASN A 487 26.68 5.65 -9.27
C ASN A 487 28.13 6.05 -9.63
N GLU A 488 28.61 7.19 -9.13
CA GLU A 488 29.93 7.76 -9.44
C GLU A 488 31.08 6.80 -9.13
N LEU A 489 30.95 5.95 -8.11
CA LEU A 489 31.98 4.98 -7.73
C LEU A 489 32.06 3.77 -8.69
N PHE A 490 31.09 3.56 -9.58
CA PHE A 490 31.01 2.32 -10.37
C PHE A 490 32.20 2.17 -11.34
N ILE A 491 32.42 3.16 -12.17
CA ILE A 491 33.52 3.13 -13.18
C ILE A 491 34.90 3.03 -12.50
N PRO A 492 35.26 3.90 -11.52
CA PRO A 492 36.55 3.79 -10.85
C PRO A 492 36.81 2.42 -10.21
N LEU A 493 35.82 1.80 -9.59
CA LEU A 493 35.99 0.48 -8.98
C LEU A 493 36.11 -0.63 -10.04
N LYS A 494 35.44 -0.53 -11.15
CA LYS A 494 35.60 -1.45 -12.29
C LYS A 494 37.00 -1.37 -12.90
N GLU A 495 37.54 -0.15 -13.05
CA GLU A 495 38.89 0.07 -13.54
C GLU A 495 39.96 -0.51 -12.59
N MET A 496 39.68 -0.61 -11.30
CA MET A 496 40.50 -1.31 -10.31
C MET A 496 40.37 -2.85 -10.37
N GLY A 497 39.57 -3.39 -11.31
CA GLY A 497 39.36 -4.82 -11.47
C GLY A 497 38.41 -5.44 -10.42
N LYS A 498 37.63 -4.63 -9.70
CA LYS A 498 36.70 -5.12 -8.66
C LYS A 498 35.44 -5.73 -9.23
N GLU A 499 34.90 -6.72 -8.53
CA GLU A 499 33.54 -7.28 -8.79
C GLU A 499 32.50 -6.32 -8.20
N VAL A 500 31.89 -5.47 -9.06
CA VAL A 500 30.96 -4.41 -8.65
C VAL A 500 29.61 -4.58 -9.32
N TYR A 501 28.53 -4.43 -8.55
CA TYR A 501 27.15 -4.45 -9.02
C TYR A 501 26.41 -3.18 -8.62
N LEU A 502 25.50 -2.72 -9.50
CA LEU A 502 24.57 -1.64 -9.23
C LEU A 502 23.17 -2.23 -8.95
N ILE A 503 22.49 -1.73 -7.92
CA ILE A 503 21.09 -2.10 -7.61
C ILE A 503 20.25 -0.89 -7.21
N GLY A 504 18.95 -1.01 -7.39
CA GLY A 504 17.99 0.02 -7.02
C GLY A 504 18.12 1.30 -7.84
N GLY A 505 18.10 2.45 -7.17
CA GLY A 505 18.25 3.76 -7.80
C GLY A 505 19.61 4.03 -8.41
N ALA A 506 20.67 3.42 -7.88
CA ALA A 506 22.03 3.51 -8.42
C ALA A 506 22.15 2.86 -9.81
N ASP A 507 21.42 1.77 -10.05
CA ASP A 507 21.31 1.13 -11.36
C ASP A 507 20.44 1.94 -12.31
N GLN A 508 19.22 2.28 -11.87
CA GLN A 508 18.27 2.98 -12.70
C GLN A 508 17.39 3.94 -11.88
N ALA A 509 17.44 5.23 -12.22
CA ALA A 509 16.66 6.28 -11.56
C ALA A 509 15.22 6.41 -12.06
N LEU A 510 14.84 5.72 -13.14
CA LEU A 510 13.48 5.73 -13.68
C LEU A 510 12.53 4.97 -12.74
N GLU A 511 11.35 5.54 -12.49
CA GLU A 511 10.31 4.95 -11.66
C GLU A 511 10.88 4.47 -10.31
N LEU A 512 11.24 5.42 -9.43
CA LEU A 512 11.65 5.13 -8.05
C LEU A 512 10.56 4.31 -7.38
N ASP A 513 10.80 3.01 -7.32
CA ASP A 513 9.85 2.01 -6.87
C ASP A 513 10.54 1.08 -5.88
N ALA A 514 10.08 1.13 -4.63
CA ALA A 514 10.59 0.28 -3.57
C ALA A 514 10.45 -1.21 -3.91
N LYS A 515 9.40 -1.58 -4.65
CA LYS A 515 9.18 -2.94 -5.14
C LYS A 515 10.35 -3.41 -6.00
N ARG A 516 10.75 -2.62 -7.01
CA ARG A 516 11.90 -2.95 -7.87
C ARG A 516 13.20 -2.99 -7.08
N ALA A 517 13.40 -2.03 -6.19
CA ALA A 517 14.61 -1.94 -5.39
C ALA A 517 14.81 -3.18 -4.49
N ILE A 518 13.77 -3.60 -3.78
CA ILE A 518 13.82 -4.77 -2.90
C ILE A 518 13.95 -6.06 -3.72
N ASP A 519 13.18 -6.22 -4.81
CA ASP A 519 13.26 -7.39 -5.69
C ASP A 519 14.65 -7.55 -6.30
N GLN A 520 15.25 -6.46 -6.80
CA GLN A 520 16.59 -6.47 -7.40
C GLN A 520 17.66 -6.84 -6.36
N GLY A 521 17.60 -6.26 -5.16
CA GLY A 521 18.50 -6.60 -4.06
C GLY A 521 18.41 -8.07 -3.66
N THR A 522 17.19 -8.58 -3.45
CA THR A 522 16.92 -9.98 -3.10
C THR A 522 17.43 -10.94 -4.17
N ARG A 523 17.07 -10.71 -5.44
CA ARG A 523 17.48 -11.59 -6.54
C ARG A 523 18.97 -11.61 -6.79
N LEU A 524 19.65 -10.47 -6.64
CA LEU A 524 21.09 -10.42 -6.78
C LEU A 524 21.77 -11.19 -5.63
N ALA A 525 21.31 -11.00 -4.39
CA ALA A 525 21.88 -11.69 -3.23
C ALA A 525 21.73 -13.22 -3.30
N ILE A 526 20.65 -13.73 -3.91
CA ILE A 526 20.45 -15.17 -4.13
C ILE A 526 21.46 -15.73 -5.15
N LYS A 527 21.91 -14.91 -6.10
CA LYS A 527 22.81 -15.36 -7.19
C LYS A 527 24.30 -15.33 -6.83
N ILE A 528 24.72 -14.44 -5.95
CA ILE A 528 26.11 -14.31 -5.50
C ILE A 528 26.48 -15.44 -4.52
#